data_4ed216dfa4c472c9dd9f946afc4aaf44
#
_entry.id   4ed216dfa4c472c9dd9f946afc4aaf44
#
_cell.length_a   1.000
_cell.length_b   1.000
_cell.length_c   1.000
_cell.angle_alpha   90.00
_cell.angle_beta   90.00
_cell.angle_gamma   90.00
#
_symmetry.space_group_name_H-M   'P 1'
#
loop_
_entity.id
_entity.type
_entity.pdbx_description
1 polymer ?
#
loop_
_entity_poly.entity_id
_entity_poly.type
_entity_poly.pdbx_seq_one_letter_code
_entity_poly.pdbx_strand_id
1 'polypeptide(L)'
;MLQLILKLFQKKNNTTYNFDKEYRPKLYKRLREFHWQDPIHESVCLEPIVYDSEISILHMPENNHSSRDFSVFQNMIKKGKRVSKKLHNMYARELYITGEKKDFTEAKEFFQASIMDESRGIDEIKEAALVLAKCFRLDGNIQQFFKYIMKDIVTEPSSEACCELGTFYLELEDYEEASNWFLNAMEGTEPILNIRSKEEFPKVGLKKCYESLAEKAKENGNKELSEKYNEAIIQLEVGKE
;
A
#
# COMPACT_ATOMS: atom_id res chain seq x y z
N MET A 1 30.40 -12.31 -2.05
CA MET A 1 29.64 -11.04 -1.96
C MET A 1 29.31 -10.81 -0.50
N LEU A 2 29.45 -9.59 -0.01
CA LEU A 2 29.09 -9.25 1.36
C LEU A 2 27.75 -8.49 1.31
N GLN A 3 26.73 -9.04 1.96
CA GLN A 3 25.49 -8.30 2.21
C GLN A 3 25.63 -7.55 3.54
N LEU A 4 25.22 -6.30 3.55
CA LEU A 4 25.19 -5.46 4.72
C LEU A 4 23.72 -5.27 5.14
N ILE A 5 23.48 -5.24 6.45
CA ILE A 5 22.15 -4.92 6.97
C ILE A 5 21.87 -3.43 6.70
N LEU A 6 20.90 -3.16 5.86
CA LEU A 6 20.40 -1.81 5.65
C LEU A 6 19.32 -1.53 6.71
N LYS A 7 19.63 -0.64 7.67
CA LYS A 7 18.62 -0.12 8.59
C LYS A 7 17.96 1.07 7.93
N LEU A 8 16.66 0.96 7.73
CA LEU A 8 15.85 2.05 7.20
C LEU A 8 15.29 2.84 8.37
N PHE A 9 15.73 4.10 8.52
CA PHE A 9 15.12 5.01 9.49
C PHE A 9 13.90 5.66 8.85
N GLN A 10 12.74 5.43 9.43
CA GLN A 10 11.53 6.15 9.05
C GLN A 10 11.63 7.61 9.53
N LYS A 11 11.88 8.53 8.61
CA LYS A 11 11.33 9.88 8.78
C LYS A 11 9.82 9.76 8.50
N LYS A 12 8.99 10.19 9.43
CA LYS A 12 7.54 9.96 9.55
C LYS A 12 6.66 10.13 8.29
N ASN A 13 7.17 10.63 7.17
CA ASN A 13 6.37 11.02 6.01
C ASN A 13 6.88 10.54 4.64
N ASN A 14 7.94 9.75 4.51
CA ASN A 14 8.56 9.51 3.19
C ASN A 14 9.17 8.13 3.00
N THR A 15 8.65 7.05 3.58
CA THR A 15 9.24 5.74 3.36
C THR A 15 8.41 4.88 2.41
N THR A 16 9.04 4.56 1.27
CA THR A 16 8.56 3.57 0.30
C THR A 16 8.79 2.11 0.75
N TYR A 17 9.24 1.89 1.98
CA TYR A 17 9.63 0.57 2.47
C TYR A 17 8.78 0.14 3.67
N ASN A 18 8.27 -1.10 3.61
CA ASN A 18 7.55 -1.74 4.72
C ASN A 18 8.49 -2.51 5.68
N PHE A 19 9.80 -2.22 5.66
CA PHE A 19 10.78 -2.94 6.47
C PHE A 19 11.66 -1.99 7.25
N ASP A 20 11.89 -2.30 8.51
CA ASP A 20 12.85 -1.60 9.36
C ASP A 20 14.30 -1.99 9.03
N LYS A 21 14.49 -3.21 8.53
CA LYS A 21 15.80 -3.77 8.18
C LYS A 21 15.70 -4.65 6.95
N GLU A 22 16.65 -4.51 6.04
CA GLU A 22 16.77 -5.34 4.85
C GLU A 22 18.24 -5.67 4.58
N TYR A 23 18.52 -6.93 4.18
CA TYR A 23 19.82 -7.31 3.68
C TYR A 23 19.97 -6.89 2.22
N ARG A 24 20.94 -6.04 1.92
CA ARG A 24 21.25 -5.66 0.54
C ARG A 24 22.73 -5.88 0.21
N PRO A 25 23.05 -6.41 -0.98
CA PRO A 25 24.42 -6.55 -1.43
C PRO A 25 25.03 -5.16 -1.67
N LYS A 26 26.14 -4.88 -0.99
CA LYS A 26 26.86 -3.59 -1.08
C LYS A 26 28.33 -3.73 -1.41
N LEU A 27 28.94 -4.89 -1.15
CA LEU A 27 30.34 -5.14 -1.44
C LEU A 27 30.48 -6.35 -2.36
N TYR A 28 31.24 -6.17 -3.42
CA TYR A 28 31.45 -7.15 -4.49
C TYR A 28 32.94 -7.40 -4.68
N LYS A 29 33.30 -8.66 -4.96
CA LYS A 29 34.70 -8.96 -5.38
C LYS A 29 34.98 -8.34 -6.73
N ARG A 30 35.99 -7.48 -6.82
CA ARG A 30 36.41 -6.75 -8.03
C ARG A 30 36.70 -7.64 -9.24
N LEU A 31 37.15 -8.86 -9.00
CA LEU A 31 37.55 -9.80 -10.08
C LEU A 31 36.42 -10.70 -10.58
N ARG A 32 35.16 -10.43 -10.23
CA ARG A 32 33.99 -11.19 -10.69
C ARG A 32 33.06 -10.28 -11.48
N GLU A 33 32.46 -10.85 -12.52
CA GLU A 33 31.37 -10.20 -13.24
C GLU A 33 30.06 -10.42 -12.49
N PHE A 34 29.25 -9.38 -12.40
CA PHE A 34 27.93 -9.40 -11.77
C PHE A 34 26.91 -8.86 -12.75
N HIS A 35 25.81 -9.58 -12.87
CA HIS A 35 24.70 -9.19 -13.73
C HIS A 35 23.60 -8.53 -12.92
N TRP A 36 23.26 -7.32 -13.31
CA TRP A 36 22.10 -6.61 -12.75
C TRP A 36 20.83 -7.10 -13.38
N GLN A 37 19.82 -7.33 -12.55
CA GLN A 37 18.48 -7.73 -12.96
C GLN A 37 17.52 -6.59 -12.68
N ASP A 38 16.51 -6.49 -13.54
CA ASP A 38 15.46 -5.47 -13.52
C ASP A 38 15.96 -4.03 -13.84
N PRO A 39 15.17 -3.24 -14.59
CA PRO A 39 15.53 -1.88 -14.97
C PRO A 39 15.20 -0.83 -13.90
N ILE A 40 14.50 -1.25 -12.84
CA ILE A 40 14.10 -0.45 -11.68
C ILE A 40 14.15 -1.35 -10.46
N HIS A 41 14.49 -0.79 -9.28
CA HIS A 41 14.78 -1.57 -8.08
C HIS A 41 15.78 -2.70 -8.33
N GLU A 42 16.82 -2.34 -9.02
CA GLU A 42 17.88 -3.23 -9.51
C GLU A 42 18.38 -4.16 -8.43
N SER A 43 18.53 -5.41 -8.76
CA SER A 43 19.16 -6.42 -7.92
C SER A 43 20.27 -7.13 -8.67
N VAL A 44 21.27 -7.58 -7.94
CA VAL A 44 22.38 -8.37 -8.51
C VAL A 44 22.07 -9.84 -8.33
N CYS A 45 22.34 -10.65 -9.37
CA CYS A 45 22.30 -12.10 -9.24
C CYS A 45 23.30 -12.55 -8.16
N LEU A 46 22.81 -13.23 -7.12
CA LEU A 46 23.55 -13.54 -5.88
C LEU A 46 24.34 -14.86 -5.94
N GLU A 47 24.68 -15.33 -7.10
CA GLU A 47 25.44 -16.59 -7.23
C GLU A 47 26.97 -16.35 -7.24
N PRO A 48 27.76 -17.31 -6.73
CA PRO A 48 27.40 -18.54 -6.01
C PRO A 48 27.46 -18.40 -4.48
N ILE A 49 28.05 -17.36 -3.89
CA ILE A 49 28.22 -17.26 -2.44
C ILE A 49 27.96 -15.82 -1.96
N VAL A 50 27.02 -15.71 -1.04
CA VAL A 50 26.67 -14.48 -0.32
C VAL A 50 27.11 -14.62 1.13
N TYR A 51 27.68 -13.57 1.68
CA TYR A 51 28.04 -13.49 3.10
C TYR A 51 27.27 -12.34 3.74
N ASP A 52 26.53 -12.65 4.79
CA ASP A 52 25.77 -11.67 5.56
C ASP A 52 26.66 -11.03 6.62
N SER A 53 26.68 -9.71 6.65
CA SER A 53 27.47 -8.93 7.61
C SER A 53 26.57 -8.30 8.66
N GLU A 54 27.04 -8.23 9.89
CA GLU A 54 26.40 -7.50 10.98
C GLU A 54 26.54 -5.97 10.86
N ILE A 55 27.33 -5.49 9.90
CA ILE A 55 27.51 -4.05 9.67
C ILE A 55 26.18 -3.46 9.16
N SER A 56 25.65 -2.50 9.91
CA SER A 56 24.42 -1.79 9.56
C SER A 56 24.74 -0.51 8.79
N ILE A 57 24.03 -0.29 7.70
CA ILE A 57 24.03 0.98 6.96
C ILE A 57 22.71 1.68 7.22
N LEU A 58 22.78 2.92 7.72
CA LEU A 58 21.62 3.77 7.89
C LEU A 58 21.31 4.45 6.56
N HIS A 59 20.14 4.18 6.01
CA HIS A 59 19.64 4.84 4.80
C HIS A 59 18.71 5.98 5.19
N MET A 60 19.09 7.21 4.87
CA MET A 60 18.30 8.44 5.15
C MET A 60 18.01 9.13 3.81
N PRO A 61 16.92 8.77 3.11
CA PRO A 61 16.57 9.42 1.85
C PRO A 61 16.12 10.86 2.12
N GLU A 62 16.69 11.81 1.39
CA GLU A 62 16.31 13.23 1.47
C GLU A 62 15.11 13.56 0.58
N ASN A 63 14.95 12.84 -0.54
CA ASN A 63 13.91 13.07 -1.54
C ASN A 63 13.11 11.80 -1.84
N ASN A 64 11.84 11.98 -2.14
CA ASN A 64 11.00 10.92 -2.68
C ASN A 64 11.22 10.81 -4.20
N HIS A 65 11.52 9.60 -4.68
CA HIS A 65 11.78 9.32 -6.10
C HIS A 65 10.58 8.73 -6.85
N SER A 66 9.39 8.70 -6.25
CA SER A 66 8.20 8.03 -6.77
C SER A 66 7.80 8.45 -8.19
N SER A 67 7.84 9.75 -8.50
CA SER A 67 7.49 10.24 -9.85
C SER A 67 8.45 9.71 -10.93
N ARG A 68 9.73 9.56 -10.60
CA ARG A 68 10.72 8.94 -11.49
C ARG A 68 10.41 7.46 -11.70
N ASP A 69 10.06 6.76 -10.63
CA ASP A 69 9.81 5.33 -10.65
C ASP A 69 8.57 4.99 -11.47
N PHE A 70 7.49 5.76 -11.36
CA PHE A 70 6.31 5.61 -12.22
C PHE A 70 6.63 5.78 -13.70
N SER A 71 7.43 6.77 -14.06
CA SER A 71 7.83 6.98 -15.46
C SER A 71 8.67 5.82 -16.03
N VAL A 72 9.49 5.19 -15.19
CA VAL A 72 10.29 4.01 -15.60
C VAL A 72 9.37 2.80 -15.79
N PHE A 73 8.42 2.54 -14.88
CA PHE A 73 7.42 1.48 -15.05
C PHE A 73 6.62 1.64 -16.34
N GLN A 74 6.10 2.84 -16.59
CA GLN A 74 5.33 3.13 -17.80
C GLN A 74 6.15 2.94 -19.07
N ASN A 75 7.40 3.42 -19.10
CA ASN A 75 8.29 3.24 -20.24
C ASN A 75 8.61 1.76 -20.51
N MET A 76 8.75 0.97 -19.45
CA MET A 76 8.98 -0.46 -19.56
C MET A 76 7.74 -1.18 -20.15
N ILE A 77 6.55 -0.84 -19.67
CA ILE A 77 5.27 -1.38 -20.14
C ILE A 77 5.05 -0.99 -21.62
N LYS A 78 5.25 0.29 -21.98
CA LYS A 78 5.11 0.78 -23.37
C LYS A 78 6.07 0.09 -24.35
N LYS A 79 7.25 -0.35 -23.88
CA LYS A 79 8.21 -1.11 -24.70
C LYS A 79 7.86 -2.60 -24.79
N GLY A 80 6.71 -3.03 -24.26
CA GLY A 80 6.28 -4.44 -24.29
C GLY A 80 7.17 -5.37 -23.45
N LYS A 81 7.97 -4.86 -22.54
CA LYS A 81 8.79 -5.69 -21.65
C LYS A 81 7.89 -6.39 -20.64
N ARG A 82 8.08 -7.69 -20.46
CA ARG A 82 7.37 -8.45 -19.44
C ARG A 82 7.78 -7.93 -18.06
N VAL A 83 6.78 -7.57 -17.26
CA VAL A 83 6.95 -7.16 -15.86
C VAL A 83 6.99 -8.41 -14.99
N SER A 84 8.10 -8.66 -14.30
CA SER A 84 8.26 -9.79 -13.39
C SER A 84 7.30 -9.68 -12.20
N LYS A 85 7.04 -10.80 -11.47
CA LYS A 85 6.24 -10.83 -10.24
C LYS A 85 6.73 -9.77 -9.24
N LYS A 86 8.06 -9.69 -9.04
CA LYS A 86 8.68 -8.70 -8.17
C LYS A 86 8.33 -7.26 -8.58
N LEU A 87 8.49 -6.93 -9.86
CA LEU A 87 8.22 -5.59 -10.36
C LEU A 87 6.73 -5.25 -10.38
N HIS A 88 5.86 -6.25 -10.59
CA HIS A 88 4.41 -6.08 -10.47
C HIS A 88 4.01 -5.65 -9.05
N ASN A 89 4.48 -6.39 -8.04
CA ASN A 89 4.28 -6.05 -6.64
C ASN A 89 4.83 -4.65 -6.31
N MET A 90 6.06 -4.35 -6.74
CA MET A 90 6.68 -3.05 -6.47
C MET A 90 5.90 -1.90 -7.09
N TYR A 91 5.38 -2.07 -8.31
CA TYR A 91 4.55 -1.04 -8.96
C TYR A 91 3.23 -0.82 -8.19
N ALA A 92 2.53 -1.90 -7.82
CA ALA A 92 1.31 -1.81 -7.03
C ALA A 92 1.55 -1.13 -5.67
N ARG A 93 2.63 -1.50 -4.99
CA ARG A 93 3.04 -0.89 -3.71
C ARG A 93 3.36 0.59 -3.84
N GLU A 94 4.15 0.96 -4.85
CA GLU A 94 4.51 2.36 -5.07
C GLU A 94 3.27 3.23 -5.31
N LEU A 95 2.29 2.72 -6.08
CA LEU A 95 1.01 3.39 -6.26
C LEU A 95 0.26 3.60 -4.92
N TYR A 96 0.24 2.59 -4.04
CA TYR A 96 -0.43 2.69 -2.74
C TYR A 96 0.30 3.57 -1.73
N ILE A 97 1.61 3.73 -1.85
CA ILE A 97 2.44 4.53 -0.93
C ILE A 97 2.44 6.01 -1.33
N THR A 98 2.58 6.31 -2.61
CA THR A 98 2.83 7.67 -3.09
C THR A 98 2.00 8.08 -4.31
N GLY A 99 1.24 7.15 -4.92
CA GLY A 99 0.49 7.42 -6.15
C GLY A 99 -0.66 8.38 -5.95
N GLU A 100 -0.78 9.31 -6.87
CA GLU A 100 -1.91 10.22 -7.01
C GLU A 100 -2.93 9.67 -8.03
N LYS A 101 -4.11 10.27 -8.13
CA LYS A 101 -5.17 9.86 -9.07
C LYS A 101 -4.65 9.67 -10.50
N LYS A 102 -3.76 10.55 -10.97
CA LYS A 102 -3.14 10.46 -12.29
C LYS A 102 -2.36 9.16 -12.47
N ASP A 103 -1.54 8.79 -11.48
CA ASP A 103 -0.68 7.62 -11.54
C ASP A 103 -1.51 6.33 -11.58
N PHE A 104 -2.60 6.26 -10.79
CA PHE A 104 -3.58 5.17 -10.86
C PHE A 104 -4.27 5.09 -12.23
N THR A 105 -4.62 6.24 -12.83
CA THR A 105 -5.24 6.29 -14.16
C THR A 105 -4.29 5.77 -15.23
N GLU A 106 -3.02 6.15 -15.18
CA GLU A 106 -1.99 5.72 -16.13
C GLU A 106 -1.62 4.23 -15.97
N ALA A 107 -1.76 3.67 -14.77
CA ALA A 107 -1.51 2.26 -14.48
C ALA A 107 -2.69 1.33 -14.85
N LYS A 108 -3.88 1.87 -15.06
CA LYS A 108 -5.13 1.13 -15.21
C LYS A 108 -5.06 0.00 -16.25
N GLU A 109 -4.64 0.32 -17.47
CA GLU A 109 -4.59 -0.65 -18.57
C GLU A 109 -3.64 -1.81 -18.28
N PHE A 110 -2.50 -1.53 -17.67
CA PHE A 110 -1.54 -2.56 -17.28
C PHE A 110 -2.14 -3.54 -16.27
N PHE A 111 -2.78 -3.04 -15.20
CA PHE A 111 -3.37 -3.92 -14.18
C PHE A 111 -4.63 -4.63 -14.67
N GLN A 112 -5.40 -4.05 -15.61
CA GLN A 112 -6.49 -4.76 -16.28
C GLN A 112 -5.96 -5.94 -17.12
N ALA A 113 -4.88 -5.73 -17.86
CA ALA A 113 -4.22 -6.82 -18.60
C ALA A 113 -3.65 -7.88 -17.65
N SER A 114 -3.08 -7.49 -16.50
CA SER A 114 -2.56 -8.42 -15.49
C SER A 114 -3.65 -9.36 -14.94
N ILE A 115 -4.88 -8.89 -14.72
CA ILE A 115 -5.99 -9.76 -14.26
C ILE A 115 -6.41 -10.79 -15.32
N MET A 116 -6.21 -10.49 -16.58
CA MET A 116 -6.58 -11.38 -17.70
C MET A 116 -5.43 -12.32 -18.11
N ASP A 117 -4.23 -12.12 -17.56
CA ASP A 117 -3.06 -12.93 -17.87
C ASP A 117 -3.05 -14.19 -16.99
N GLU A 118 -3.37 -15.34 -17.58
CA GLU A 118 -3.40 -16.65 -16.90
C GLU A 118 -2.04 -17.08 -16.33
N SER A 119 -0.95 -16.46 -16.74
CA SER A 119 0.39 -16.72 -16.21
C SER A 119 0.68 -16.01 -14.88
N ARG A 120 -0.21 -15.13 -14.43
CA ARG A 120 -0.11 -14.41 -13.15
C ARG A 120 -0.61 -15.27 -11.99
N GLY A 121 0.13 -15.21 -10.88
CA GLY A 121 -0.27 -15.86 -9.64
C GLY A 121 -1.39 -15.11 -8.90
N ILE A 122 -1.98 -15.78 -7.91
CA ILE A 122 -3.09 -15.21 -7.13
C ILE A 122 -2.72 -13.90 -6.42
N ASP A 123 -1.48 -13.77 -5.93
CA ASP A 123 -0.99 -12.55 -5.29
C ASP A 123 -1.01 -11.38 -6.26
N GLU A 124 -0.50 -11.58 -7.49
CA GLU A 124 -0.48 -10.55 -8.53
C GLU A 124 -1.90 -10.15 -8.96
N ILE A 125 -2.83 -11.12 -8.98
CA ILE A 125 -4.25 -10.84 -9.26
C ILE A 125 -4.89 -10.00 -8.15
N LYS A 126 -4.59 -10.31 -6.87
CA LYS A 126 -5.05 -9.51 -5.73
C LYS A 126 -4.48 -8.09 -5.78
N GLU A 127 -3.17 -7.94 -5.98
CA GLU A 127 -2.51 -6.63 -6.14
C GLU A 127 -3.16 -5.81 -7.26
N ALA A 128 -3.36 -6.43 -8.43
CA ALA A 128 -4.01 -5.77 -9.56
C ALA A 128 -5.46 -5.38 -9.26
N ALA A 129 -6.21 -6.23 -8.57
CA ALA A 129 -7.58 -5.96 -8.18
C ALA A 129 -7.68 -4.75 -7.24
N LEU A 130 -6.77 -4.65 -6.26
CA LEU A 130 -6.71 -3.51 -5.35
C LEU A 130 -6.39 -2.20 -6.07
N VAL A 131 -5.38 -2.20 -6.94
CA VAL A 131 -5.04 -1.01 -7.74
C VAL A 131 -6.23 -0.57 -8.59
N LEU A 132 -6.92 -1.51 -9.25
CA LEU A 132 -8.07 -1.20 -10.08
C LEU A 132 -9.28 -0.73 -9.26
N ALA A 133 -9.54 -1.34 -8.10
CA ALA A 133 -10.58 -0.91 -7.20
C ALA A 133 -10.39 0.56 -6.82
N LYS A 134 -9.20 0.91 -6.33
CA LYS A 134 -8.86 2.30 -5.99
C LYS A 134 -8.97 3.23 -7.20
N CYS A 135 -8.47 2.82 -8.36
CA CYS A 135 -8.58 3.59 -9.59
C CYS A 135 -10.06 3.91 -9.92
N PHE A 136 -10.94 2.90 -9.89
CA PHE A 136 -12.34 3.09 -10.22
C PHE A 136 -13.13 3.84 -9.15
N ARG A 137 -12.77 3.74 -7.87
CA ARG A 137 -13.33 4.61 -6.82
C ARG A 137 -12.96 6.07 -7.08
N LEU A 138 -11.71 6.36 -7.36
CA LEU A 138 -11.23 7.71 -7.70
C LEU A 138 -11.89 8.29 -8.97
N ASP A 139 -12.29 7.42 -9.92
CA ASP A 139 -13.02 7.80 -11.12
C ASP A 139 -14.55 7.90 -10.90
N GLY A 140 -15.06 7.53 -9.72
CA GLY A 140 -16.50 7.50 -9.41
C GLY A 140 -17.25 6.36 -10.09
N ASN A 141 -16.57 5.36 -10.63
CA ASN A 141 -17.20 4.20 -11.29
C ASN A 141 -17.49 3.09 -10.27
N ILE A 142 -18.62 3.22 -9.58
CA ILE A 142 -19.05 2.35 -8.47
C ILE A 142 -19.14 0.88 -8.90
N GLN A 143 -19.69 0.61 -10.07
CA GLN A 143 -19.86 -0.77 -10.57
C GLN A 143 -18.51 -1.47 -10.74
N GLN A 144 -17.53 -0.79 -11.34
CA GLN A 144 -16.21 -1.36 -11.53
C GLN A 144 -15.44 -1.41 -10.21
N PHE A 145 -15.59 -0.43 -9.33
CA PHE A 145 -15.04 -0.48 -7.98
C PHE A 145 -15.44 -1.79 -7.28
N PHE A 146 -16.75 -2.08 -7.17
CA PHE A 146 -17.22 -3.30 -6.51
C PHE A 146 -16.78 -4.57 -7.25
N LYS A 147 -16.76 -4.58 -8.58
CA LYS A 147 -16.28 -5.72 -9.36
C LYS A 147 -14.84 -6.13 -8.97
N TYR A 148 -13.96 -5.16 -8.74
CA TYR A 148 -12.57 -5.44 -8.44
C TYR A 148 -12.32 -5.62 -6.94
N ILE A 149 -12.92 -4.81 -6.07
CA ILE A 149 -12.72 -4.94 -4.63
C ILE A 149 -13.20 -6.30 -4.09
N MET A 150 -14.29 -6.83 -4.63
CA MET A 150 -14.82 -8.15 -4.26
C MET A 150 -13.88 -9.30 -4.57
N LYS A 151 -12.94 -9.15 -5.49
CA LYS A 151 -11.91 -10.18 -5.76
C LYS A 151 -10.96 -10.38 -4.59
N ASP A 152 -10.75 -9.36 -3.79
CA ASP A 152 -9.98 -9.42 -2.55
C ASP A 152 -10.86 -9.88 -1.38
N ILE A 153 -11.98 -9.21 -1.15
CA ILE A 153 -12.87 -9.43 0.00
C ILE A 153 -13.40 -10.87 0.11
N VAL A 154 -13.73 -11.52 -1.01
CA VAL A 154 -14.35 -12.86 -1.02
C VAL A 154 -13.38 -13.97 -0.61
N THR A 155 -12.08 -13.73 -0.74
CA THR A 155 -11.06 -14.74 -0.42
C THR A 155 -10.54 -14.53 1.01
N GLU A 156 -9.66 -13.61 1.18
CA GLU A 156 -9.03 -13.20 2.43
C GLU A 156 -8.82 -11.69 2.34
N PRO A 157 -9.66 -10.88 2.98
CA PRO A 157 -9.64 -9.44 2.82
C PRO A 157 -8.32 -8.84 3.29
N SER A 158 -7.79 -7.90 2.50
CA SER A 158 -6.62 -7.12 2.88
C SER A 158 -7.01 -5.82 3.60
N SER A 159 -6.08 -5.28 4.37
CA SER A 159 -6.29 -3.97 5.03
C SER A 159 -6.52 -2.87 4.00
N GLU A 160 -5.90 -2.95 2.82
CA GLU A 160 -6.12 -2.02 1.72
C GLU A 160 -7.56 -2.06 1.21
N ALA A 161 -8.13 -3.26 1.02
CA ALA A 161 -9.51 -3.41 0.57
C ALA A 161 -10.49 -2.82 1.58
N CYS A 162 -10.27 -3.10 2.86
CA CYS A 162 -11.09 -2.53 3.92
C CYS A 162 -10.97 -1.00 3.99
N CYS A 163 -9.77 -0.44 3.84
CA CYS A 163 -9.57 1.01 3.77
C CYS A 163 -10.28 1.66 2.56
N GLU A 164 -10.27 1.01 1.39
CA GLU A 164 -10.95 1.52 0.20
C GLU A 164 -12.48 1.49 0.36
N LEU A 165 -13.03 0.43 0.99
CA LEU A 165 -14.46 0.36 1.34
C LEU A 165 -14.83 1.40 2.41
N GLY A 166 -14.04 1.51 3.47
CA GLY A 166 -14.25 2.54 4.49
C GLY A 166 -14.24 3.95 3.90
N THR A 167 -13.32 4.22 2.97
CA THR A 167 -13.26 5.51 2.27
C THR A 167 -14.48 5.72 1.38
N PHE A 168 -14.92 4.68 0.66
CA PHE A 168 -16.11 4.74 -0.19
C PHE A 168 -17.37 5.09 0.61
N TYR A 169 -17.61 4.43 1.76
CA TYR A 169 -18.77 4.72 2.61
C TYR A 169 -18.63 6.07 3.32
N LEU A 170 -17.41 6.49 3.66
CA LEU A 170 -17.16 7.84 4.18
C LEU A 170 -17.53 8.93 3.16
N GLU A 171 -17.23 8.71 1.86
CA GLU A 171 -17.61 9.61 0.76
C GLU A 171 -19.14 9.66 0.53
N LEU A 172 -19.86 8.60 0.93
CA LEU A 172 -21.33 8.55 0.93
C LEU A 172 -21.97 9.08 2.23
N GLU A 173 -21.17 9.55 3.19
CA GLU A 173 -21.62 10.00 4.51
C GLU A 173 -22.31 8.90 5.35
N ASP A 174 -22.08 7.63 4.98
CA ASP A 174 -22.46 6.47 5.79
C ASP A 174 -21.32 6.16 6.78
N TYR A 175 -21.29 6.95 7.84
CA TYR A 175 -20.20 6.91 8.82
C TYR A 175 -20.19 5.64 9.68
N GLU A 176 -21.34 5.01 9.86
CA GLU A 176 -21.46 3.75 10.62
C GLU A 176 -20.80 2.61 9.84
N GLU A 177 -21.18 2.44 8.57
CA GLU A 177 -20.59 1.43 7.72
C GLU A 177 -19.10 1.70 7.44
N ALA A 178 -18.75 2.96 7.19
CA ALA A 178 -17.36 3.38 7.04
C ALA A 178 -16.49 3.01 8.24
N SER A 179 -17.00 3.24 9.46
CA SER A 179 -16.28 2.91 10.70
C SER A 179 -16.03 1.42 10.86
N ASN A 180 -17.01 0.58 10.51
CA ASN A 180 -16.87 -0.88 10.54
C ASN A 180 -15.75 -1.37 9.60
N TRP A 181 -15.67 -0.80 8.39
CA TRP A 181 -14.61 -1.16 7.45
C TRP A 181 -13.23 -0.72 7.92
N PHE A 182 -13.10 0.48 8.49
CA PHE A 182 -11.82 0.92 9.05
C PHE A 182 -11.39 0.10 10.26
N LEU A 183 -12.32 -0.33 11.13
CA LEU A 183 -12.02 -1.24 12.23
C LEU A 183 -11.52 -2.60 11.70
N ASN A 184 -12.18 -3.17 10.70
CA ASN A 184 -11.73 -4.40 10.06
C ASN A 184 -10.33 -4.26 9.46
N ALA A 185 -9.98 -3.10 8.89
CA ALA A 185 -8.64 -2.84 8.38
C ALA A 185 -7.57 -2.91 9.49
N MET A 186 -7.91 -2.49 10.72
CA MET A 186 -6.96 -2.49 11.84
C MET A 186 -6.82 -3.85 12.53
N GLU A 187 -7.92 -4.56 12.73
CA GLU A 187 -7.98 -5.70 13.64
C GLU A 187 -8.13 -7.04 12.92
N GLY A 188 -8.86 -7.05 11.82
CA GLY A 188 -9.29 -8.29 11.16
C GLY A 188 -8.50 -8.69 9.92
N THR A 189 -7.55 -7.88 9.47
CA THR A 189 -6.89 -8.07 8.17
C THR A 189 -5.40 -7.76 8.19
N GLU A 190 -4.67 -8.23 7.17
CA GLU A 190 -3.26 -7.91 6.98
C GLU A 190 -3.04 -7.06 5.71
N PRO A 191 -2.08 -6.11 5.73
CA PRO A 191 -1.74 -5.33 4.57
C PRO A 191 -0.86 -6.13 3.62
N ILE A 192 -1.09 -6.02 2.32
CA ILE A 192 -0.28 -6.66 1.28
C ILE A 192 0.55 -5.66 0.47
N LEU A 193 0.14 -4.41 0.39
CA LEU A 193 0.82 -3.36 -0.37
C LEU A 193 1.42 -2.26 0.51
N ASN A 194 0.73 -1.82 1.56
CA ASN A 194 1.17 -0.71 2.39
C ASN A 194 0.79 -0.93 3.86
N ILE A 195 1.79 -1.09 4.73
CA ILE A 195 1.61 -1.28 6.18
C ILE A 195 0.72 -0.21 6.82
N ARG A 196 0.75 1.03 6.30
CA ARG A 196 -0.08 2.13 6.78
C ARG A 196 -1.59 1.88 6.60
N SER A 197 -1.97 0.93 5.74
CA SER A 197 -3.37 0.52 5.56
C SER A 197 -3.93 -0.22 6.77
N LYS A 198 -3.07 -0.76 7.65
CA LYS A 198 -3.47 -1.38 8.91
C LYS A 198 -3.40 -0.42 10.11
N GLU A 199 -2.55 0.58 10.04
CA GLU A 199 -2.22 1.43 11.20
C GLU A 199 -2.75 2.86 11.06
N GLU A 200 -2.18 3.63 10.16
CA GLU A 200 -2.37 5.08 10.09
C GLU A 200 -3.65 5.47 9.36
N PHE A 201 -3.88 4.90 8.16
CA PHE A 201 -5.02 5.30 7.33
C PHE A 201 -6.37 4.99 7.96
N PRO A 202 -6.62 3.77 8.50
CA PRO A 202 -7.89 3.48 9.13
C PRO A 202 -8.13 4.31 10.40
N LYS A 203 -7.09 4.63 11.18
CA LYS A 203 -7.23 5.53 12.34
C LYS A 203 -7.71 6.93 11.96
N VAL A 204 -7.15 7.48 10.87
CA VAL A 204 -7.59 8.78 10.35
C VAL A 204 -9.03 8.72 9.84
N GLY A 205 -9.40 7.63 9.15
CA GLY A 205 -10.76 7.39 8.69
C GLY A 205 -11.76 7.27 9.84
N LEU A 206 -11.45 6.43 10.85
CA LEU A 206 -12.26 6.23 12.05
C LEU A 206 -12.49 7.54 12.81
N LYS A 207 -11.44 8.33 12.99
CA LYS A 207 -11.56 9.64 13.66
C LYS A 207 -12.60 10.50 12.95
N LYS A 208 -12.55 10.62 11.63
CA LYS A 208 -13.53 11.39 10.85
C LYS A 208 -14.94 10.83 11.00
N CYS A 209 -15.10 9.49 10.97
CA CYS A 209 -16.40 8.86 11.16
C CYS A 209 -16.98 9.20 12.54
N TYR A 210 -16.19 9.05 13.60
CA TYR A 210 -16.64 9.30 14.98
C TYR A 210 -16.91 10.78 15.23
N GLU A 211 -16.13 11.69 14.67
CA GLU A 211 -16.41 13.13 14.72
C GLU A 211 -17.78 13.46 14.13
N SER A 212 -18.09 12.93 12.94
CA SER A 212 -19.38 13.14 12.27
C SER A 212 -20.54 12.46 12.99
N LEU A 213 -20.34 11.25 13.53
CA LEU A 213 -21.34 10.54 14.33
C LEU A 213 -21.64 11.23 15.66
N ALA A 214 -20.62 11.78 16.33
CA ALA A 214 -20.77 12.55 17.55
C ALA A 214 -21.59 13.83 17.31
N GLU A 215 -21.35 14.51 16.20
CA GLU A 215 -22.11 15.71 15.81
C GLU A 215 -23.56 15.37 15.52
N LYS A 216 -23.83 14.35 14.69
CA LYS A 216 -25.18 13.85 14.41
C LYS A 216 -25.93 13.44 15.68
N ALA A 217 -25.26 12.74 16.61
CA ALA A 217 -25.85 12.35 17.88
C ALA A 217 -26.22 13.57 18.73
N LYS A 218 -25.36 14.60 18.76
CA LYS A 218 -25.60 15.86 19.48
C LYS A 218 -26.79 16.61 18.89
N GLU A 219 -26.90 16.72 17.57
CA GLU A 219 -28.04 17.36 16.88
C GLU A 219 -29.36 16.65 17.19
N ASN A 220 -29.32 15.32 17.27
CA ASN A 220 -30.49 14.50 17.64
C ASN A 220 -30.79 14.49 19.16
N GLY A 221 -30.05 15.27 19.96
CA GLY A 221 -30.26 15.35 21.41
C GLY A 221 -29.72 14.18 22.21
N ASN A 222 -29.03 13.23 21.60
CA ASN A 222 -28.44 12.05 22.26
C ASN A 222 -27.03 12.35 22.77
N LYS A 223 -26.94 13.01 23.92
CA LYS A 223 -25.67 13.40 24.54
C LYS A 223 -24.81 12.20 24.93
N GLU A 224 -25.42 11.14 25.44
CA GLU A 224 -24.68 9.93 25.87
C GLU A 224 -23.95 9.29 24.69
N LEU A 225 -24.61 9.17 23.54
CA LEU A 225 -23.99 8.61 22.33
C LEU A 225 -22.89 9.52 21.78
N SER A 226 -23.10 10.84 21.81
CA SER A 226 -22.06 11.81 21.42
C SER A 226 -20.81 11.69 22.30
N GLU A 227 -20.98 11.55 23.63
CA GLU A 227 -19.88 11.36 24.57
C GLU A 227 -19.12 10.05 24.28
N LYS A 228 -19.81 8.95 24.01
CA LYS A 228 -19.17 7.67 23.64
C LYS A 228 -18.27 7.79 22.38
N TYR A 229 -18.73 8.48 21.36
CA TYR A 229 -17.90 8.70 20.16
C TYR A 229 -16.67 9.59 20.47
N ASN A 230 -16.83 10.61 21.29
CA ASN A 230 -15.70 11.45 21.71
C ASN A 230 -14.67 10.66 22.55
N GLU A 231 -15.12 9.77 23.42
CA GLU A 231 -14.22 8.86 24.17
C GLU A 231 -13.47 7.91 23.22
N ALA A 232 -14.14 7.36 22.20
CA ALA A 232 -13.51 6.52 21.19
C ALA A 232 -12.42 7.29 20.39
N ILE A 233 -12.65 8.55 20.06
CA ILE A 233 -11.63 9.41 19.41
C ILE A 233 -10.40 9.54 20.31
N ILE A 234 -10.59 9.80 21.61
CA ILE A 234 -9.49 9.93 22.57
C ILE A 234 -8.69 8.62 22.64
N GLN A 235 -9.36 7.47 22.68
CA GLN A 235 -8.70 6.15 22.71
C GLN A 235 -7.85 5.91 21.45
N LEU A 236 -8.32 6.32 20.27
CA LEU A 236 -7.54 6.21 19.02
C LEU A 236 -6.24 7.06 19.06
N GLU A 237 -6.23 8.15 19.83
CA GLU A 237 -5.06 9.03 19.96
C GLU A 237 -4.06 8.55 21.02
N VAL A 238 -4.54 7.97 22.12
CA VAL A 238 -3.71 7.48 23.24
C VAL A 238 -2.95 6.19 22.91
N GLY A 239 -3.43 5.37 22.00
CA GLY A 239 -2.75 4.13 21.57
C GLY A 239 -1.44 4.36 20.77
N LYS A 240 -0.72 5.45 21.01
CA LYS A 240 0.55 5.84 20.37
C LYS A 240 1.79 5.69 21.27
N GLU A 241 1.69 5.05 22.43
CA GLU A 241 2.86 4.75 23.28
C GLU A 241 3.41 3.33 23.00
#